data_4ac2ae412e42d962a5ade924beb2cab8
#
_entry.id   4ac2ae412e42d962a5ade924beb2cab8
#
_cell.length_a   1.000
_cell.length_b   1.000
_cell.length_c   1.000
_cell.angle_alpha   90.00
_cell.angle_beta   90.00
_cell.angle_gamma   90.00
#
_symmetry.space_group_name_H-M   'P 1'
#
loop_
_entity.id
_entity.type
_entity.pdbx_description
1 polymer ?
#
loop_
_entity_poly.entity_id
_entity_poly.type
_entity_poly.pdbx_seq_one_letter_code
_entity_poly.pdbx_strand_id
1 'polypeptide(L)'
;MRVRKNFRENIMKSVFSLALAFGIVLAGCTEKELDPVIVSTKNQENPHSPVPERPAEEVPIVEIIPQELTIDWIAPEQETKQANGNREPDVIFVPTPQDVVDRMLELVQVTKDDLLYDLGCGDGRIVVTAAKRYGCRAVGYDIDPERVKESLQNVQKNNVGHLVTIEQKDIFTLDLSEANVITLYLLPSLNVKLFPQLEKLKPGSRIVSHEFNMRGVKPDKVIRLNSSYDQEGHKIYLWTTPLEVMVKKNPDADSG
;
A
#
# COMPACT_ATOMS: atom_id res chain seq x y z
N MET A 1 -19.49 22.27 -40.64
CA MET A 1 -18.94 23.21 -39.67
C MET A 1 -20.05 24.08 -39.07
N ARG A 2 -21.07 23.51 -38.39
CA ARG A 2 -22.21 24.27 -37.86
C ARG A 2 -23.06 23.44 -36.89
N VAL A 3 -22.47 22.83 -35.81
CA VAL A 3 -23.23 22.09 -34.74
C VAL A 3 -22.59 22.20 -33.37
N ARG A 4 -21.67 23.11 -33.08
CA ARG A 4 -21.03 23.22 -31.75
C ARG A 4 -21.24 24.54 -31.01
N LYS A 5 -22.33 25.29 -31.30
CA LYS A 5 -22.55 26.60 -30.65
C LYS A 5 -23.75 26.68 -29.70
N ASN A 6 -24.57 25.65 -29.57
CA ASN A 6 -25.84 25.73 -28.81
C ASN A 6 -25.85 25.03 -27.45
N PHE A 7 -24.68 24.56 -26.92
CA PHE A 7 -24.67 23.83 -25.64
C PHE A 7 -24.22 24.67 -24.43
N ARG A 8 -23.73 25.89 -24.65
CA ARG A 8 -23.26 26.77 -23.56
C ARG A 8 -24.22 27.86 -23.10
N GLU A 9 -25.29 28.12 -23.81
CA GLU A 9 -26.24 29.19 -23.45
C GLU A 9 -27.41 28.73 -22.55
N ASN A 10 -27.66 27.42 -22.40
CA ASN A 10 -28.80 26.93 -21.63
C ASN A 10 -28.53 26.61 -20.15
N ILE A 11 -27.29 26.73 -19.68
CA ILE A 11 -26.97 26.48 -18.26
C ILE A 11 -26.98 27.78 -17.42
N MET A 12 -26.98 28.95 -18.05
CA MET A 12 -26.85 30.22 -17.31
C MET A 12 -28.16 30.96 -17.07
N LYS A 13 -29.31 30.38 -17.45
CA LYS A 13 -30.64 31.00 -17.23
C LYS A 13 -31.48 30.36 -16.13
N SER A 14 -30.95 29.34 -15.40
CA SER A 14 -31.73 28.62 -14.37
C SER A 14 -31.37 28.96 -12.93
N VAL A 15 -30.51 29.94 -12.67
CA VAL A 15 -30.03 30.27 -11.30
C VAL A 15 -30.47 31.66 -10.83
N PHE A 16 -31.24 32.42 -11.63
CA PHE A 16 -31.63 33.79 -11.28
C PHE A 16 -33.15 33.99 -11.20
N SER A 17 -33.91 33.09 -10.61
CA SER A 17 -35.35 33.32 -10.40
C SER A 17 -35.87 32.62 -9.15
N LEU A 18 -35.35 32.97 -7.96
CA LEU A 18 -36.05 32.73 -6.69
C LEU A 18 -35.52 33.64 -5.57
N ALA A 19 -35.73 34.92 -5.71
CA ALA A 19 -35.56 35.87 -4.61
C ALA A 19 -36.48 37.08 -4.89
N LEU A 20 -37.75 36.97 -4.54
CA LEU A 20 -38.66 38.11 -4.25
C LEU A 20 -40.05 37.53 -3.98
N ALA A 21 -40.37 37.33 -2.73
CA ALA A 21 -41.72 37.48 -2.16
C ALA A 21 -41.74 36.86 -0.74
N PHE A 22 -41.62 37.67 0.26
CA PHE A 22 -42.55 37.65 1.38
C PHE A 22 -42.28 38.86 2.28
N GLY A 23 -43.29 39.70 2.27
CA GLY A 23 -43.34 40.99 2.92
C GLY A 23 -43.51 40.88 4.44
N ILE A 24 -43.12 41.95 5.05
CA ILE A 24 -43.23 42.36 6.42
C ILE A 24 -44.66 42.35 6.93
N VAL A 25 -44.95 41.70 8.06
CA VAL A 25 -46.04 42.10 8.97
C VAL A 25 -45.48 42.10 10.41
N LEU A 26 -45.36 43.32 10.93
CA LEU A 26 -45.17 43.58 12.34
C LEU A 26 -46.53 43.52 13.05
N ALA A 27 -46.70 42.68 14.06
CA ALA A 27 -47.68 42.86 15.14
C ALA A 27 -47.17 42.20 16.40
N GLY A 28 -47.03 43.00 17.44
CA GLY A 28 -46.53 42.59 18.74
C GLY A 28 -47.48 41.65 19.49
N CYS A 29 -46.92 40.93 20.46
CA CYS A 29 -47.53 40.68 21.77
C CYS A 29 -46.62 39.84 22.67
N THR A 30 -46.31 40.39 23.81
CA THR A 30 -46.12 39.77 25.14
C THR A 30 -45.18 38.61 25.34
N GLU A 31 -44.16 38.90 26.12
CA GLU A 31 -43.29 37.95 26.84
C GLU A 31 -44.11 36.93 27.65
N LYS A 32 -43.83 35.65 27.39
CA LYS A 32 -44.06 34.54 28.32
C LYS A 32 -42.75 33.80 28.45
N GLU A 33 -42.19 33.85 29.65
CA GLU A 33 -41.13 32.96 30.09
C GLU A 33 -41.56 31.50 29.85
N LEU A 34 -40.76 30.77 29.07
CA LEU A 34 -40.84 29.31 28.96
C LEU A 34 -39.52 28.72 29.44
N ASP A 35 -39.66 27.80 30.36
CA ASP A 35 -38.60 27.01 31.00
C ASP A 35 -37.64 26.42 29.97
N PRO A 36 -36.36 26.19 30.31
CA PRO A 36 -35.38 25.63 29.39
C PRO A 36 -35.71 24.17 29.12
N VAL A 37 -36.17 23.92 27.89
CA VAL A 37 -36.27 22.55 27.34
C VAL A 37 -34.85 22.03 27.18
N ILE A 38 -34.49 21.06 28.03
CA ILE A 38 -33.27 20.26 27.82
C ILE A 38 -33.44 19.49 26.54
N VAL A 39 -32.88 20.01 25.45
CA VAL A 39 -32.74 19.26 24.18
C VAL A 39 -31.61 18.25 24.41
N SER A 40 -32.00 17.02 24.69
CA SER A 40 -31.09 15.89 24.63
C SER A 40 -30.53 15.80 23.22
N THR A 41 -29.32 16.28 23.03
CA THR A 41 -28.57 16.08 21.78
C THR A 41 -28.30 14.59 21.67
N LYS A 42 -29.11 13.88 20.87
CA LYS A 42 -28.72 12.59 20.35
C LYS A 42 -27.38 12.76 19.66
N ASN A 43 -26.39 12.06 20.17
CA ASN A 43 -25.08 11.95 19.55
C ASN A 43 -25.27 11.65 18.06
N GLN A 44 -24.87 12.58 17.22
CA GLN A 44 -24.56 12.28 15.83
C GLN A 44 -23.35 11.36 15.88
N GLU A 45 -23.58 10.10 15.58
CA GLU A 45 -22.49 9.13 15.37
C GLU A 45 -21.58 9.68 14.29
N ASN A 46 -20.34 9.92 14.67
CA ASN A 46 -19.27 10.32 13.76
C ASN A 46 -19.02 9.15 12.79
N PRO A 47 -19.20 9.31 11.45
CA PRO A 47 -19.03 8.22 10.49
C PRO A 47 -17.58 7.72 10.37
N HIS A 48 -16.67 8.19 11.22
CA HIS A 48 -15.26 7.78 11.27
C HIS A 48 -14.87 7.09 12.58
N SER A 49 -15.82 6.55 13.33
CA SER A 49 -15.47 5.65 14.42
C SER A 49 -14.78 4.42 13.85
N PRO A 50 -13.59 4.03 14.34
CA PRO A 50 -12.92 2.84 13.85
C PRO A 50 -13.82 1.63 14.11
N VAL A 51 -14.17 0.91 13.03
CA VAL A 51 -14.82 -0.39 13.12
C VAL A 51 -13.89 -1.28 13.95
N PRO A 52 -14.39 -2.00 14.98
CA PRO A 52 -13.55 -2.90 15.75
C PRO A 52 -12.97 -3.96 14.82
N GLU A 53 -11.65 -3.88 14.63
CA GLU A 53 -10.89 -4.83 13.82
C GLU A 53 -11.02 -6.23 14.45
N ARG A 54 -11.55 -7.19 13.67
CA ARG A 54 -11.41 -8.58 14.04
C ARG A 54 -9.91 -8.92 14.00
N PRO A 55 -9.35 -9.56 15.04
CA PRO A 55 -7.96 -9.90 15.07
C PRO A 55 -7.60 -10.75 13.85
N ALA A 56 -6.50 -10.40 13.19
CA ALA A 56 -5.94 -11.22 12.12
C ALA A 56 -5.60 -12.60 12.69
N GLU A 57 -6.05 -13.64 12.04
CA GLU A 57 -5.79 -15.01 12.46
C GLU A 57 -4.32 -15.34 12.15
N GLU A 58 -3.52 -15.55 13.19
CA GLU A 58 -2.16 -16.06 13.03
C GLU A 58 -2.26 -17.53 12.59
N VAL A 59 -1.85 -17.83 11.36
CA VAL A 59 -1.74 -19.22 10.92
C VAL A 59 -0.40 -19.77 11.39
N PRO A 60 -0.38 -20.93 12.06
CA PRO A 60 0.87 -21.60 12.33
C PRO A 60 1.58 -21.85 10.99
N ILE A 61 2.89 -21.64 10.97
CA ILE A 61 3.73 -21.97 9.80
C ILE A 61 3.70 -23.50 9.69
N VAL A 62 2.65 -24.02 9.06
CA VAL A 62 2.64 -25.42 8.65
C VAL A 62 3.57 -25.48 7.45
N GLU A 63 4.63 -26.21 7.60
CA GLU A 63 5.59 -26.55 6.56
C GLU A 63 4.85 -27.30 5.44
N ILE A 64 4.15 -26.55 4.57
CA ILE A 64 3.67 -27.11 3.29
C ILE A 64 4.91 -27.07 2.40
N ILE A 65 5.75 -28.10 2.54
CA ILE A 65 6.79 -28.41 1.58
C ILE A 65 6.05 -29.01 0.37
N PRO A 66 5.92 -28.31 -0.76
CA PRO A 66 5.49 -28.97 -1.98
C PRO A 66 6.59 -29.97 -2.32
N GLN A 67 6.28 -31.25 -2.27
CA GLN A 67 7.13 -32.26 -2.92
C GLN A 67 7.24 -31.87 -4.38
N GLU A 68 8.47 -31.81 -4.87
CA GLU A 68 8.89 -31.51 -6.23
C GLU A 68 8.99 -30.02 -6.61
N LEU A 69 10.20 -29.50 -6.38
CA LEU A 69 10.85 -28.58 -7.31
C LEU A 69 12.35 -28.56 -7.01
N THR A 70 13.10 -29.36 -7.74
CA THR A 70 14.54 -29.17 -7.87
C THR A 70 14.75 -27.82 -8.54
N ILE A 71 15.13 -26.83 -7.76
CA ILE A 71 15.65 -25.59 -8.32
C ILE A 71 17.13 -25.83 -8.52
N ASP A 72 17.50 -26.22 -9.75
CA ASP A 72 18.85 -25.96 -10.20
C ASP A 72 19.03 -24.45 -10.17
N TRP A 73 19.93 -23.97 -9.34
CA TRP A 73 20.43 -22.61 -9.40
C TRP A 73 21.20 -22.45 -10.71
N ILE A 74 20.50 -22.26 -11.81
CA ILE A 74 21.08 -21.67 -13.00
C ILE A 74 21.20 -20.19 -12.64
N ALA A 75 22.45 -19.76 -12.40
CA ALA A 75 22.74 -18.33 -12.33
C ALA A 75 22.07 -17.69 -13.55
N PRO A 76 21.29 -16.62 -13.38
CA PRO A 76 20.67 -15.97 -14.51
C PRO A 76 21.78 -15.61 -15.51
N GLU A 77 21.69 -16.15 -16.72
CA GLU A 77 22.54 -15.70 -17.83
C GLU A 77 22.48 -14.18 -17.82
N GLN A 78 23.67 -13.57 -17.87
CA GLN A 78 23.83 -12.12 -17.87
C GLN A 78 23.10 -11.56 -19.08
N GLU A 79 21.81 -11.24 -18.92
CA GLU A 79 21.10 -10.41 -19.89
C GLU A 79 21.83 -9.06 -19.94
N THR A 80 22.40 -8.82 -21.10
CA THR A 80 23.17 -7.66 -21.46
C THR A 80 22.42 -6.39 -21.08
N LYS A 81 23.13 -5.54 -20.33
CA LYS A 81 22.78 -4.18 -19.97
C LYS A 81 22.08 -3.44 -21.11
N GLN A 82 20.79 -3.22 -20.99
CA GLN A 82 20.18 -2.01 -21.51
C GLN A 82 19.95 -1.06 -20.32
N ALA A 83 20.97 -0.27 -20.06
CA ALA A 83 20.84 0.94 -19.29
C ALA A 83 20.07 1.93 -20.16
N ASN A 84 18.78 2.10 -19.91
CA ASN A 84 18.02 3.35 -20.12
C ASN A 84 16.52 3.03 -20.04
N GLY A 85 15.85 3.63 -19.15
CA GLY A 85 14.48 4.10 -18.91
C GLY A 85 13.26 3.60 -19.73
N ASN A 86 13.33 2.50 -20.48
CA ASN A 86 12.26 2.06 -21.37
C ASN A 86 11.96 0.55 -21.28
N ARG A 87 12.24 -0.07 -20.13
CA ARG A 87 11.82 -1.45 -19.91
C ARG A 87 10.34 -1.45 -19.51
N GLU A 88 9.55 -2.33 -20.14
CA GLU A 88 8.14 -2.49 -19.77
C GLU A 88 7.99 -3.16 -18.38
N PRO A 89 6.88 -2.90 -17.68
CA PRO A 89 6.59 -3.55 -16.40
C PRO A 89 6.51 -5.09 -16.54
N ASP A 90 7.09 -5.82 -15.59
CA ASP A 90 7.03 -7.30 -15.56
C ASP A 90 5.64 -7.83 -15.19
N VAL A 91 4.80 -6.99 -14.55
CA VAL A 91 3.49 -7.37 -14.03
C VAL A 91 2.48 -6.24 -14.22
N ILE A 92 1.22 -6.61 -14.36
CA ILE A 92 0.13 -5.62 -14.33
C ILE A 92 -0.05 -5.07 -12.92
N PHE A 93 -0.38 -3.80 -12.81
CA PHE A 93 -0.67 -3.17 -11.53
C PHE A 93 -1.99 -3.68 -10.95
N VAL A 94 -1.92 -4.24 -9.74
CA VAL A 94 -3.07 -4.61 -8.91
C VAL A 94 -2.91 -3.92 -7.55
N PRO A 95 -3.84 -3.05 -7.17
CA PRO A 95 -3.69 -2.30 -5.92
C PRO A 95 -3.95 -3.17 -4.69
N THR A 96 -3.06 -3.11 -3.70
CA THR A 96 -3.28 -3.74 -2.38
C THR A 96 -4.45 -3.07 -1.67
N PRO A 97 -5.45 -3.80 -1.14
CA PRO A 97 -6.52 -3.23 -0.31
C PRO A 97 -5.97 -2.43 0.87
N GLN A 98 -6.67 -1.36 1.28
CA GLN A 98 -6.13 -0.44 2.29
C GLN A 98 -5.94 -1.09 3.66
N ASP A 99 -6.85 -1.95 4.09
CA ASP A 99 -6.74 -2.69 5.36
C ASP A 99 -5.57 -3.70 5.33
N VAL A 100 -5.26 -4.26 4.16
CA VAL A 100 -4.06 -5.10 3.96
C VAL A 100 -2.80 -4.24 4.08
N VAL A 101 -2.76 -3.04 3.45
CA VAL A 101 -1.66 -2.08 3.61
C VAL A 101 -1.44 -1.73 5.08
N ASP A 102 -2.51 -1.40 5.78
CA ASP A 102 -2.47 -1.06 7.19
C ASP A 102 -1.88 -2.21 8.00
N ARG A 103 -2.33 -3.43 7.74
CA ARG A 103 -1.84 -4.62 8.42
C ARG A 103 -0.39 -4.98 8.10
N MET A 104 0.06 -4.77 6.85
CA MET A 104 1.46 -4.93 6.46
C MET A 104 2.36 -3.99 7.28
N LEU A 105 2.01 -2.71 7.36
CA LEU A 105 2.80 -1.70 8.08
C LEU A 105 2.81 -1.94 9.61
N GLU A 106 1.70 -2.41 10.18
CA GLU A 106 1.63 -2.83 11.58
C GLU A 106 2.51 -4.05 11.85
N LEU A 107 2.45 -5.05 10.97
CA LEU A 107 3.19 -6.30 11.14
C LEU A 107 4.70 -6.06 11.18
N VAL A 108 5.23 -5.16 10.35
CA VAL A 108 6.64 -4.77 10.36
C VAL A 108 6.96 -3.71 11.42
N GLN A 109 5.98 -3.28 12.21
CA GLN A 109 6.15 -2.30 13.27
C GLN A 109 6.87 -1.03 12.80
N VAL A 110 6.36 -0.42 11.72
CA VAL A 110 6.93 0.83 11.18
C VAL A 110 6.99 1.90 12.25
N THR A 111 8.11 2.61 12.33
CA THR A 111 8.33 3.75 13.23
C THR A 111 8.75 4.99 12.44
N LYS A 112 8.71 6.16 13.08
CA LYS A 112 9.16 7.43 12.46
C LYS A 112 10.64 7.45 12.07
N ASP A 113 11.45 6.58 12.66
CA ASP A 113 12.89 6.52 12.43
C ASP A 113 13.27 5.58 11.28
N ASP A 114 12.28 4.89 10.70
CA ASP A 114 12.49 3.99 9.58
C ASP A 114 12.66 4.73 8.24
N LEU A 115 13.42 4.11 7.35
CA LEU A 115 13.43 4.38 5.91
C LEU A 115 12.77 3.19 5.21
N LEU A 116 11.58 3.40 4.68
CA LEU A 116 10.80 2.38 3.99
C LEU A 116 11.00 2.49 2.48
N TYR A 117 11.32 1.38 1.82
CA TYR A 117 11.31 1.26 0.37
C TYR A 117 10.16 0.37 -0.10
N ASP A 118 9.37 0.87 -1.03
CA ASP A 118 8.27 0.15 -1.67
C ASP A 118 8.65 -0.19 -3.12
N LEU A 119 8.87 -1.48 -3.38
CA LEU A 119 9.40 -1.96 -4.66
C LEU A 119 8.25 -2.38 -5.59
N GLY A 120 7.99 -1.58 -6.62
CA GLY A 120 6.79 -1.66 -7.45
C GLY A 120 5.63 -0.92 -6.77
N CYS A 121 5.84 0.38 -6.48
CA CYS A 121 4.95 1.12 -5.59
C CYS A 121 3.57 1.43 -6.17
N GLY A 122 3.36 1.20 -7.48
CA GLY A 122 2.07 1.45 -8.13
C GLY A 122 1.60 2.88 -7.95
N ASP A 123 0.43 3.06 -7.33
CA ASP A 123 -0.15 4.39 -7.04
C ASP A 123 0.40 5.05 -5.76
N GLY A 124 1.41 4.45 -5.12
CA GLY A 124 2.09 4.99 -3.95
C GLY A 124 1.31 4.88 -2.64
N ARG A 125 0.22 4.08 -2.58
CA ARG A 125 -0.62 3.99 -1.38
C ARG A 125 0.13 3.51 -0.13
N ILE A 126 1.09 2.60 -0.27
CA ILE A 126 1.87 2.07 0.86
C ILE A 126 2.78 3.15 1.43
N VAL A 127 3.59 3.81 0.60
CA VAL A 127 4.50 4.88 1.06
C VAL A 127 3.76 6.07 1.63
N VAL A 128 2.62 6.44 1.03
CA VAL A 128 1.75 7.52 1.54
C VAL A 128 1.16 7.14 2.90
N THR A 129 0.66 5.92 3.06
CA THR A 129 0.11 5.45 4.33
C THR A 129 1.20 5.38 5.41
N ALA A 130 2.39 4.87 5.07
CA ALA A 130 3.53 4.80 5.99
C ALA A 130 3.93 6.19 6.49
N ALA A 131 4.12 7.15 5.60
CA ALA A 131 4.46 8.51 5.98
C ALA A 131 3.35 9.19 6.82
N LYS A 132 2.08 9.02 6.42
CA LYS A 132 0.95 9.69 7.06
C LYS A 132 0.65 9.14 8.46
N ARG A 133 0.72 7.84 8.65
CA ARG A 133 0.38 7.18 9.93
C ARG A 133 1.55 7.13 10.91
N TYR A 134 2.75 6.91 10.42
CA TYR A 134 3.92 6.64 11.26
C TYR A 134 4.97 7.75 11.23
N GLY A 135 4.88 8.70 10.27
CA GLY A 135 5.85 9.79 10.15
C GLY A 135 7.22 9.33 9.66
N CYS A 136 7.34 8.15 9.08
CA CYS A 136 8.60 7.63 8.55
C CYS A 136 8.93 8.23 7.19
N ARG A 137 10.22 8.19 6.82
CA ARG A 137 10.64 8.48 5.45
C ARG A 137 10.35 7.27 4.58
N ALA A 138 9.85 7.51 3.35
CA ALA A 138 9.55 6.43 2.43
C ALA A 138 9.96 6.79 1.00
N VAL A 139 10.41 5.79 0.25
CA VAL A 139 10.73 5.92 -1.18
C VAL A 139 9.95 4.85 -1.93
N GLY A 140 9.14 5.27 -2.90
CA GLY A 140 8.46 4.39 -3.82
C GLY A 140 9.21 4.30 -5.14
N TYR A 141 9.45 3.08 -5.61
CA TYR A 141 10.07 2.82 -6.89
C TYR A 141 9.08 2.11 -7.81
N ASP A 142 8.91 2.61 -9.02
CA ASP A 142 8.16 1.92 -10.07
C ASP A 142 8.85 2.14 -11.41
N ILE A 143 8.69 1.22 -12.33
CA ILE A 143 9.24 1.33 -13.69
C ILE A 143 8.25 2.00 -14.64
N ASP A 144 6.94 1.91 -14.34
CA ASP A 144 5.87 2.45 -15.15
C ASP A 144 5.71 3.97 -14.90
N PRO A 145 5.93 4.83 -15.91
CA PRO A 145 5.79 6.28 -15.76
C PRO A 145 4.38 6.72 -15.39
N GLU A 146 3.33 5.95 -15.74
CA GLU A 146 1.97 6.28 -15.34
C GLU A 146 1.74 6.01 -13.86
N ARG A 147 2.27 4.92 -13.32
CA ARG A 147 2.23 4.62 -11.88
C ARG A 147 3.01 5.67 -11.09
N VAL A 148 4.20 6.04 -11.56
CA VAL A 148 4.99 7.13 -10.97
C VAL A 148 4.19 8.44 -10.91
N LYS A 149 3.51 8.80 -11.99
CA LYS A 149 2.66 10.01 -12.03
C LYS A 149 1.51 9.94 -11.03
N GLU A 150 0.82 8.81 -10.93
CA GLU A 150 -0.26 8.61 -9.96
C GLU A 150 0.25 8.65 -8.52
N SER A 151 1.39 8.03 -8.24
CA SER A 151 2.06 8.08 -6.94
C SER A 151 2.35 9.52 -6.52
N LEU A 152 2.95 10.32 -7.42
CA LEU A 152 3.25 11.73 -7.16
C LEU A 152 1.98 12.55 -6.85
N GLN A 153 0.90 12.29 -7.59
CA GLN A 153 -0.41 12.93 -7.30
C GLN A 153 -0.95 12.52 -5.93
N ASN A 154 -0.80 11.25 -5.56
CA ASN A 154 -1.23 10.75 -4.26
C ASN A 154 -0.41 11.36 -3.12
N VAL A 155 0.91 11.46 -3.27
CA VAL A 155 1.82 12.15 -2.33
C VAL A 155 1.40 13.61 -2.14
N GLN A 156 1.16 14.33 -3.23
CA GLN A 156 0.71 15.73 -3.19
C GLN A 156 -0.65 15.89 -2.51
N LYS A 157 -1.63 15.06 -2.88
CA LYS A 157 -2.99 15.07 -2.31
C LYS A 157 -2.99 14.85 -0.80
N ASN A 158 -2.06 14.04 -0.29
CA ASN A 158 -1.95 13.73 1.13
C ASN A 158 -0.97 14.63 1.90
N ASN A 159 -0.32 15.61 1.25
CA ASN A 159 0.64 16.55 1.85
C ASN A 159 1.84 15.88 2.53
N VAL A 160 2.31 14.72 2.02
CA VAL A 160 3.42 13.96 2.58
C VAL A 160 4.73 14.08 1.80
N GLY A 161 4.83 15.00 0.84
CA GLY A 161 6.01 15.19 -0.01
C GLY A 161 7.31 15.56 0.72
N HIS A 162 7.22 15.95 1.99
CA HIS A 162 8.39 16.16 2.84
C HIS A 162 8.98 14.87 3.44
N LEU A 163 8.26 13.75 3.35
CA LEU A 163 8.65 12.43 3.85
C LEU A 163 8.77 11.39 2.72
N VAL A 164 8.05 11.59 1.62
CA VAL A 164 7.93 10.60 0.55
C VAL A 164 8.62 11.09 -0.72
N THR A 165 9.47 10.23 -1.27
CA THR A 165 10.07 10.38 -2.61
C THR A 165 9.53 9.28 -3.53
N ILE A 166 9.24 9.63 -4.79
CA ILE A 166 8.85 8.66 -5.83
C ILE A 166 9.87 8.73 -6.94
N GLU A 167 10.40 7.58 -7.35
CA GLU A 167 11.42 7.50 -8.39
C GLU A 167 11.03 6.47 -9.46
N GLN A 168 11.19 6.87 -10.74
CA GLN A 168 11.06 5.93 -11.85
C GLN A 168 12.37 5.17 -12.01
N LYS A 169 12.40 3.91 -11.52
CA LYS A 169 13.59 3.07 -11.57
C LYS A 169 13.24 1.59 -11.68
N ASP A 170 14.13 0.82 -12.33
CA ASP A 170 14.11 -0.64 -12.28
C ASP A 170 14.58 -1.10 -10.89
N ILE A 171 13.69 -1.77 -10.16
CA ILE A 171 13.94 -2.26 -8.79
C ILE A 171 15.10 -3.25 -8.69
N PHE A 172 15.43 -3.94 -9.79
CA PHE A 172 16.53 -4.90 -9.83
C PHE A 172 17.92 -4.24 -9.95
N THR A 173 17.98 -2.92 -10.11
CA THR A 173 19.24 -2.16 -10.20
C THR A 173 19.55 -1.34 -8.96
N LEU A 174 18.67 -1.38 -7.95
CA LEU A 174 18.77 -0.55 -6.75
C LEU A 174 19.76 -1.11 -5.73
N ASP A 175 20.42 -0.22 -5.02
CA ASP A 175 21.02 -0.53 -3.74
C ASP A 175 19.97 -0.36 -2.63
N LEU A 176 19.64 -1.45 -1.95
CA LEU A 176 18.64 -1.47 -0.88
C LEU A 176 19.25 -1.34 0.51
N SER A 177 20.57 -1.26 0.65
CA SER A 177 21.31 -1.36 1.92
C SER A 177 20.92 -0.33 2.98
N GLU A 178 20.36 0.81 2.57
CA GLU A 178 19.94 1.88 3.48
C GLU A 178 18.54 1.64 4.09
N ALA A 179 17.72 0.79 3.47
CA ALA A 179 16.35 0.57 3.93
C ALA A 179 16.29 -0.18 5.27
N ASN A 180 15.35 0.23 6.12
CA ASN A 180 15.00 -0.49 7.34
C ASN A 180 13.77 -1.39 7.11
N VAL A 181 12.90 -0.99 6.18
CA VAL A 181 11.69 -1.71 5.82
C VAL A 181 11.58 -1.81 4.31
N ILE A 182 11.28 -3.01 3.81
CA ILE A 182 10.95 -3.27 2.39
C ILE A 182 9.51 -3.76 2.31
N THR A 183 8.73 -3.18 1.41
CA THR A 183 7.39 -3.65 1.07
C THR A 183 7.34 -4.21 -0.35
N LEU A 184 6.63 -5.33 -0.53
CA LEU A 184 6.55 -6.08 -1.78
C LEU A 184 5.10 -6.49 -2.07
N TYR A 185 4.69 -6.35 -3.34
CA TYR A 185 3.55 -7.06 -3.90
C TYR A 185 3.91 -7.52 -5.32
N LEU A 186 4.85 -8.45 -5.40
CA LEU A 186 5.45 -8.93 -6.65
C LEU A 186 5.31 -10.44 -6.75
N LEU A 187 5.27 -10.95 -7.98
CA LEU A 187 5.24 -12.40 -8.23
C LEU A 187 6.42 -13.11 -7.55
N PRO A 188 6.26 -14.39 -7.16
CA PRO A 188 7.30 -15.14 -6.46
C PRO A 188 8.65 -15.19 -7.19
N SER A 189 8.65 -15.22 -8.52
CA SER A 189 9.87 -15.17 -9.35
C SER A 189 10.63 -13.85 -9.21
N LEU A 190 9.91 -12.73 -9.09
CA LEU A 190 10.50 -11.41 -8.92
C LEU A 190 11.04 -11.23 -7.49
N ASN A 191 10.34 -11.75 -6.49
CA ASN A 191 10.84 -11.77 -5.11
C ASN A 191 12.16 -12.53 -5.00
N VAL A 192 12.28 -13.68 -5.68
CA VAL A 192 13.54 -14.45 -5.73
C VAL A 192 14.64 -13.67 -6.48
N LYS A 193 14.31 -12.97 -7.56
CA LYS A 193 15.27 -12.14 -8.31
C LYS A 193 15.83 -10.99 -7.46
N LEU A 194 15.07 -10.48 -6.48
CA LEU A 194 15.51 -9.45 -5.54
C LEU A 194 16.42 -9.99 -4.44
N PHE A 195 16.49 -11.30 -4.23
CA PHE A 195 17.20 -11.91 -3.09
C PHE A 195 18.64 -11.38 -2.93
N PRO A 196 19.51 -11.28 -3.98
CA PRO A 196 20.87 -10.79 -3.84
C PRO A 196 20.98 -9.34 -3.32
N GLN A 197 19.92 -8.55 -3.45
CA GLN A 197 19.86 -7.19 -2.92
C GLN A 197 19.30 -7.20 -1.50
N LEU A 198 18.29 -8.06 -1.22
CA LEU A 198 17.66 -8.17 0.09
C LEU A 198 18.61 -8.76 1.15
N GLU A 199 19.50 -9.70 0.78
CA GLU A 199 20.47 -10.25 1.71
C GLU A 199 21.55 -9.25 2.16
N LYS A 200 21.71 -8.12 1.42
CA LYS A 200 22.64 -7.03 1.77
C LYS A 200 22.04 -6.01 2.74
N LEU A 201 20.77 -6.14 3.06
CA LEU A 201 20.12 -5.28 4.05
C LEU A 201 20.80 -5.43 5.41
N LYS A 202 20.79 -4.37 6.20
CA LYS A 202 21.32 -4.37 7.56
C LYS A 202 20.62 -5.43 8.41
N PRO A 203 21.32 -6.10 9.34
CA PRO A 203 20.67 -7.00 10.29
C PRO A 203 19.54 -6.30 11.04
N GLY A 204 18.39 -6.98 11.17
CA GLY A 204 17.18 -6.42 11.76
C GLY A 204 16.31 -5.61 10.79
N SER A 205 16.70 -5.46 9.52
CA SER A 205 15.78 -4.93 8.50
C SER A 205 14.60 -5.89 8.28
N ARG A 206 13.43 -5.34 8.00
CA ARG A 206 12.18 -6.09 7.91
C ARG A 206 11.63 -6.03 6.50
N ILE A 207 11.19 -7.17 6.00
CA ILE A 207 10.61 -7.32 4.65
C ILE A 207 9.21 -7.85 4.82
N VAL A 208 8.23 -7.16 4.25
CA VAL A 208 6.84 -7.61 4.23
C VAL A 208 6.34 -7.75 2.80
N SER A 209 5.69 -8.89 2.50
CA SER A 209 5.15 -9.15 1.17
C SER A 209 3.67 -9.48 1.25
N HIS A 210 2.89 -8.85 0.39
CA HIS A 210 1.49 -9.16 0.16
C HIS A 210 1.37 -10.33 -0.81
N GLU A 211 0.56 -11.32 -0.46
CA GLU A 211 0.14 -12.51 -1.20
C GLU A 211 1.26 -13.50 -1.58
N PHE A 212 2.45 -13.03 -1.92
CA PHE A 212 3.51 -13.87 -2.48
C PHE A 212 4.71 -14.01 -1.56
N ASN A 213 5.11 -15.26 -1.32
CA ASN A 213 6.32 -15.56 -0.55
C ASN A 213 7.60 -15.40 -1.39
N MET A 214 8.73 -15.44 -0.72
CA MET A 214 10.05 -15.55 -1.32
C MET A 214 10.47 -17.03 -1.28
N ARG A 215 10.39 -17.70 -2.46
CA ARG A 215 10.71 -19.13 -2.55
C ARG A 215 12.13 -19.42 -2.05
N GLY A 216 12.29 -20.45 -1.26
CA GLY A 216 13.58 -20.84 -0.71
C GLY A 216 14.03 -20.05 0.53
N VAL A 217 13.22 -19.08 0.99
CA VAL A 217 13.49 -18.31 2.21
C VAL A 217 12.34 -18.53 3.19
N LYS A 218 12.66 -18.98 4.40
CA LYS A 218 11.67 -19.22 5.45
C LYS A 218 11.16 -17.90 5.99
N PRO A 219 9.84 -17.65 5.98
CA PRO A 219 9.27 -16.46 6.62
C PRO A 219 9.28 -16.60 8.15
N ASP A 220 9.52 -15.49 8.85
CA ASP A 220 9.39 -15.44 10.31
C ASP A 220 7.92 -15.52 10.73
N LYS A 221 7.03 -14.94 9.94
CA LYS A 221 5.61 -14.93 10.22
C LYS A 221 4.78 -14.91 8.93
N VAL A 222 3.64 -15.61 8.96
CA VAL A 222 2.62 -15.56 7.92
C VAL A 222 1.28 -15.29 8.59
N ILE A 223 0.57 -14.28 8.13
CA ILE A 223 -0.79 -14.00 8.60
C ILE A 223 -1.79 -14.07 7.44
N ARG A 224 -3.04 -14.37 7.76
CA ARG A 224 -4.17 -14.26 6.85
C ARG A 224 -5.11 -13.17 7.32
N LEU A 225 -5.60 -12.38 6.39
CA LEU A 225 -6.55 -11.31 6.62
C LEU A 225 -7.67 -11.43 5.60
N ASN A 226 -8.92 -11.43 6.05
CA ASN A 226 -10.06 -11.26 5.16
C ASN A 226 -10.30 -9.75 5.01
N SER A 227 -10.01 -9.23 3.83
CA SER A 227 -10.18 -7.80 3.57
C SER A 227 -11.65 -7.40 3.59
N SER A 228 -11.94 -6.27 4.21
CA SER A 228 -13.26 -5.64 4.20
C SER A 228 -13.57 -4.92 2.88
N TYR A 229 -12.56 -4.68 2.04
CA TYR A 229 -12.68 -3.94 0.79
C TYR A 229 -13.13 -4.83 -0.38
N ASP A 230 -12.58 -6.03 -0.51
CA ASP A 230 -12.87 -6.94 -1.62
C ASP A 230 -13.49 -8.28 -1.17
N GLN A 231 -13.61 -8.51 0.14
CA GLN A 231 -14.14 -9.74 0.75
C GLN A 231 -13.28 -10.99 0.46
N GLU A 232 -12.03 -10.79 0.01
CA GLU A 232 -11.08 -11.85 -0.28
C GLU A 232 -10.12 -12.10 0.88
N GLY A 233 -9.54 -13.30 0.89
CA GLY A 233 -8.52 -13.69 1.86
C GLY A 233 -7.13 -13.38 1.34
N HIS A 234 -6.38 -12.53 2.07
CA HIS A 234 -5.02 -12.14 1.73
C HIS A 234 -4.01 -12.77 2.68
N LYS A 235 -2.83 -13.08 2.15
CA LYS A 235 -1.67 -13.53 2.93
C LYS A 235 -0.65 -12.42 3.03
N ILE A 236 -0.07 -12.26 4.21
CA ILE A 236 1.02 -11.32 4.45
C ILE A 236 2.17 -12.11 5.05
N TYR A 237 3.35 -11.98 4.44
CA TYR A 237 4.57 -12.65 4.84
C TYR A 237 5.55 -11.64 5.43
N LEU A 238 6.23 -12.02 6.51
CA LEU A 238 7.25 -11.22 7.17
C LEU A 238 8.57 -11.99 7.21
N TRP A 239 9.67 -11.30 6.91
CA TRP A 239 11.04 -11.73 7.13
C TRP A 239 11.83 -10.63 7.83
N THR A 240 12.80 -11.04 8.63
CA THR A 240 13.80 -10.17 9.27
C THR A 240 15.18 -10.62 8.84
N THR A 241 16.06 -9.68 8.50
CA THR A 241 17.44 -10.02 8.13
C THR A 241 18.30 -10.32 9.36
N PRO A 242 19.27 -11.28 9.27
CA PRO A 242 19.64 -12.07 8.09
C PRO A 242 18.57 -13.08 7.68
N LEU A 243 18.39 -13.29 6.39
CA LEU A 243 17.37 -14.18 5.84
C LEU A 243 17.74 -15.65 6.04
N GLU A 244 16.80 -16.45 6.54
CA GLU A 244 16.99 -17.92 6.70
C GLU A 244 16.67 -18.62 5.37
N VAL A 245 17.72 -19.05 4.66
CA VAL A 245 17.58 -19.82 3.41
C VAL A 245 17.32 -21.29 3.74
N MET A 246 16.23 -21.83 3.18
CA MET A 246 15.91 -23.26 3.32
C MET A 246 16.81 -24.09 2.41
N VAL A 247 17.87 -24.65 2.96
CA VAL A 247 18.75 -25.59 2.24
C VAL A 247 18.04 -26.94 2.16
N LYS A 248 17.81 -27.46 0.95
CA LYS A 248 17.39 -28.86 0.80
C LYS A 248 18.52 -29.75 1.31
N LYS A 249 18.30 -30.52 2.37
CA LYS A 249 19.19 -31.65 2.70
C LYS A 249 19.14 -32.63 1.54
N ASN A 250 20.27 -32.82 0.91
CA ASN A 250 20.44 -33.88 -0.10
C ASN A 250 20.37 -35.22 0.66
N PRO A 251 19.37 -36.10 0.47
CA PRO A 251 19.24 -37.32 1.23
C PRO A 251 20.40 -38.33 0.99
N ASP A 252 21.18 -38.11 -0.08
CA ASP A 252 22.25 -39.03 -0.50
C ASP A 252 23.63 -38.66 0.03
N ALA A 253 23.78 -37.64 0.88
CA ALA A 253 25.07 -37.19 1.39
C ALA A 253 25.56 -37.98 2.65
N ASP A 254 24.70 -38.83 3.24
CA ASP A 254 25.03 -39.60 4.48
C ASP A 254 25.28 -41.11 4.24
N SER A 255 25.44 -41.53 2.98
CA SER A 255 25.76 -42.93 2.63
C SER A 255 27.21 -43.05 2.10
N GLY A 256 28.18 -42.64 2.91
CA GLY A 256 29.61 -42.82 2.65
C GLY A 256 30.33 -43.33 3.88
#